data_2f6b3fa504221421353f7877cc554910
#
_entry.id   2f6b3fa504221421353f7877cc554910
#
_cell.length_a   1.000
_cell.length_b   1.000
_cell.length_c   1.000
_cell.angle_alpha   90.00
_cell.angle_beta   90.00
_cell.angle_gamma   90.00
#
_symmetry.space_group_name_H-M   'P 1'
#
loop_
_entity.id
_entity.type
_entity.pdbx_description
1 polymer ?
#
loop_
_entity_poly.entity_id
_entity_poly.type
_entity_poly.pdbx_seq_one_letter_code
_entity_poly.pdbx_strand_id
1 'polypeptide(L)'
;MANSRNRREPSLDAALLRRNRKSCLSCLRVSVVLCAFVALPSVSAPISPADDRRGFIEFFEQRFPGVPADDYAYGALIANPGGREQYEQIMEFPPFLGDIEKGRRIWATRFRNGMTFAGCFPNGGRDVVGNYPYFDETLGELVTFENALNACLRANGEAELAYGDRQSMGVLTAYARTLSDGMRINVRVDSPGALTKYLAGREFFFRRIGQINGACAGCHLYNAGRIMRMEIISPVLGQAAHWPIFRGGQELMTFQGRFKRCMEQMRAVPYGYNSDEFNSLEYFLTYLSNGMPLKSSVFRK
;
A
#
# COMPACT_ATOMS: atom_id res chain seq x y z
N MET A 1 -35.90 -3.39 31.16
CA MET A 1 -35.58 -2.10 31.86
C MET A 1 -34.08 -2.10 32.15
N ALA A 2 -33.28 -1.42 31.33
CA ALA A 2 -31.95 -0.95 31.69
C ALA A 2 -31.46 -0.05 30.54
N ASN A 3 -31.18 1.16 30.89
CA ASN A 3 -30.95 2.35 30.11
C ASN A 3 -29.52 2.36 29.53
N SER A 4 -29.34 2.25 28.22
CA SER A 4 -28.03 2.37 27.57
C SER A 4 -27.76 3.84 27.22
N ARG A 5 -26.88 4.48 27.97
CA ARG A 5 -26.41 5.85 27.72
C ARG A 5 -25.52 5.89 26.49
N ASN A 6 -25.99 6.58 25.50
CA ASN A 6 -25.30 6.98 24.28
C ASN A 6 -24.15 7.94 24.64
N ARG A 7 -22.89 7.47 24.64
CA ARG A 7 -21.71 8.35 24.73
C ARG A 7 -21.28 8.71 23.31
N ARG A 8 -21.52 9.95 22.92
CA ARG A 8 -20.92 10.55 21.73
C ARG A 8 -19.44 10.80 22.02
N GLU A 9 -18.55 10.19 21.26
CA GLU A 9 -17.13 10.57 21.26
C GLU A 9 -16.97 11.93 20.57
N PRO A 10 -16.16 12.84 21.13
CA PRO A 10 -15.91 14.14 20.51
C PRO A 10 -14.98 14.00 19.29
N SER A 11 -15.31 14.72 18.21
CA SER A 11 -14.48 14.83 17.02
C SER A 11 -13.13 15.51 17.36
N LEU A 12 -12.05 15.05 16.72
CA LEU A 12 -10.68 15.55 16.91
C LEU A 12 -10.51 17.05 16.62
N ASP A 13 -11.44 17.70 15.95
CA ASP A 13 -11.39 19.12 15.64
C ASP A 13 -11.66 20.05 16.84
N ALA A 14 -12.18 19.51 17.94
CA ALA A 14 -12.52 20.29 19.11
C ALA A 14 -11.39 20.45 20.15
N ALA A 15 -10.31 19.68 20.03
CA ALA A 15 -9.24 19.64 21.04
C ALA A 15 -8.16 20.73 20.87
N LEU A 16 -8.07 21.36 19.72
CA LEU A 16 -7.03 22.36 19.42
C LEU A 16 -7.42 23.83 19.73
N LEU A 17 -8.64 24.10 20.15
CA LEU A 17 -9.13 25.47 20.36
C LEU A 17 -9.31 25.89 21.84
N ARG A 18 -8.87 25.09 22.81
CA ARG A 18 -8.98 25.45 24.23
C ARG A 18 -7.64 25.59 24.93
N ARG A 19 -6.87 26.63 24.57
CA ARG A 19 -5.86 27.21 25.48
C ARG A 19 -5.68 28.70 25.21
N ASN A 20 -6.28 29.52 26.02
CA ASN A 20 -5.88 30.79 26.60
C ASN A 20 -7.08 31.73 26.78
N ARG A 21 -7.74 31.58 27.90
CA ARG A 21 -8.43 32.75 28.53
C ARG A 21 -7.98 32.80 29.98
N LYS A 22 -7.00 33.63 30.26
CA LYS A 22 -6.85 34.21 31.58
C LYS A 22 -6.95 35.75 31.43
N SER A 23 -7.88 36.24 32.20
CA SER A 23 -8.29 37.61 32.39
C SER A 23 -7.14 38.58 32.65
N CYS A 24 -7.24 39.77 32.07
CA CYS A 24 -6.81 40.99 32.70
C CYS A 24 -7.81 42.12 32.37
N LEU A 25 -8.62 42.49 33.35
CA LEU A 25 -9.36 43.77 33.36
C LEU A 25 -8.36 44.84 33.76
N SER A 26 -8.14 45.84 32.96
CA SER A 26 -8.06 47.25 33.35
C SER A 26 -7.54 48.12 32.20
N CYS A 27 -8.19 49.30 32.10
CA CYS A 27 -7.81 50.50 31.44
C CYS A 27 -8.26 50.77 29.99
N LEU A 28 -9.38 51.48 29.95
CA LEU A 28 -9.85 52.30 28.82
C LEU A 28 -8.75 53.27 28.33
N ARG A 29 -8.46 53.20 27.03
CA ARG A 29 -8.23 54.38 26.17
C ARG A 29 -8.50 53.96 24.73
N VAL A 30 -9.52 54.61 24.16
CA VAL A 30 -9.94 54.42 22.77
C VAL A 30 -8.88 55.03 21.87
N SER A 31 -8.22 54.20 21.09
CA SER A 31 -7.54 54.60 19.84
C SER A 31 -7.97 53.58 18.78
N VAL A 32 -8.88 54.03 17.91
CA VAL A 32 -9.30 53.24 16.75
C VAL A 32 -8.13 53.24 15.75
N VAL A 33 -7.27 52.23 15.82
CA VAL A 33 -6.35 51.91 14.74
C VAL A 33 -7.05 50.85 13.88
N LEU A 34 -7.47 51.30 12.70
CA LEU A 34 -8.03 50.43 11.67
C LEU A 34 -6.90 49.57 11.12
N CYS A 35 -6.57 48.46 11.81
CA CYS A 35 -5.72 47.42 11.24
C CYS A 35 -6.54 46.64 10.21
N ALA A 36 -6.36 46.98 8.94
CA ALA A 36 -6.78 46.14 7.84
C ALA A 36 -5.99 44.82 7.94
N PHE A 37 -6.60 43.81 8.55
CA PHE A 37 -6.12 42.44 8.44
C PHE A 37 -6.27 41.99 6.98
N VAL A 38 -5.21 42.15 6.19
CA VAL A 38 -5.09 41.47 4.93
C VAL A 38 -4.92 39.98 5.32
N ALA A 39 -6.03 39.23 5.28
CA ALA A 39 -5.99 37.79 5.37
C ALA A 39 -5.24 37.29 4.12
N LEU A 40 -3.94 37.05 4.26
CA LEU A 40 -3.19 36.31 3.27
C LEU A 40 -3.84 34.92 3.18
N PRO A 41 -4.22 34.44 1.98
CA PRO A 41 -4.68 33.09 1.85
C PRO A 41 -3.57 32.18 2.36
N SER A 42 -3.85 31.36 3.36
CA SER A 42 -2.95 30.30 3.81
C SER A 42 -2.88 29.29 2.66
N VAL A 43 -1.92 29.47 1.76
CA VAL A 43 -1.57 28.42 0.79
C VAL A 43 -1.02 27.29 1.65
N SER A 44 -1.82 26.25 1.87
CA SER A 44 -1.32 25.05 2.51
C SER A 44 -0.13 24.57 1.68
N ALA A 45 1.01 24.34 2.33
CA ALA A 45 2.19 23.83 1.64
C ALA A 45 1.80 22.55 0.87
N PRO A 46 2.32 22.38 -0.35
CA PRO A 46 2.04 21.19 -1.13
C PRO A 46 2.45 19.95 -0.32
N ILE A 47 1.63 18.91 -0.36
CA ILE A 47 1.91 17.66 0.36
C ILE A 47 3.23 17.09 -0.15
N SER A 48 4.23 16.99 0.73
CA SER A 48 5.49 16.31 0.45
C SER A 48 5.30 14.81 0.70
N PRO A 49 5.59 13.92 -0.27
CA PRO A 49 5.53 12.48 -0.06
C PRO A 49 6.36 11.99 1.13
N ALA A 50 7.52 12.62 1.36
CA ALA A 50 8.40 12.28 2.48
C ALA A 50 7.78 12.65 3.84
N ASP A 51 7.16 13.81 3.94
CA ASP A 51 6.48 14.25 5.16
C ASP A 51 5.22 13.42 5.41
N ASP A 52 4.46 13.14 4.36
CA ASP A 52 3.28 12.26 4.44
C ASP A 52 3.68 10.87 4.97
N ARG A 53 4.70 10.24 4.37
CA ARG A 53 5.22 8.96 4.85
C ARG A 53 5.69 9.01 6.31
N ARG A 54 6.38 10.07 6.71
CA ARG A 54 6.81 10.26 8.11
C ARG A 54 5.63 10.30 9.06
N GLY A 55 4.56 11.04 8.70
CA GLY A 55 3.33 11.08 9.51
C GLY A 55 2.68 9.71 9.68
N PHE A 56 2.70 8.85 8.64
CA PHE A 56 2.24 7.47 8.76
C PHE A 56 3.13 6.63 9.71
N ILE A 57 4.44 6.79 9.63
CA ILE A 57 5.38 6.09 10.52
C ILE A 57 5.12 6.50 11.97
N GLU A 58 5.09 7.79 12.28
CA GLU A 58 4.84 8.32 13.62
C GLU A 58 3.48 7.85 14.18
N PHE A 59 2.44 7.82 13.33
CA PHE A 59 1.12 7.30 13.74
C PHE A 59 1.20 5.82 14.14
N PHE A 60 1.92 5.01 13.39
CA PHE A 60 2.00 3.58 13.67
C PHE A 60 2.96 3.24 14.81
N GLU A 61 4.03 4.01 15.02
CA GLU A 61 4.90 3.90 16.21
C GLU A 61 4.12 4.15 17.52
N GLN A 62 3.20 5.13 17.50
CA GLN A 62 2.31 5.37 18.63
C GLN A 62 1.28 4.25 18.82
N ARG A 63 0.79 3.66 17.73
CA ARG A 63 -0.24 2.62 17.76
C ARG A 63 0.31 1.25 18.12
N PHE A 64 1.52 0.94 17.70
CA PHE A 64 2.23 -0.33 17.92
C PHE A 64 3.62 -0.05 18.48
N PRO A 65 3.70 0.44 19.73
CA PRO A 65 4.98 0.82 20.32
C PRO A 65 5.93 -0.40 20.40
N GLY A 66 7.18 -0.17 20.02
CA GLY A 66 8.22 -1.19 20.06
C GLY A 66 8.24 -2.17 18.89
N VAL A 67 7.33 -2.05 17.90
CA VAL A 67 7.39 -2.87 16.68
C VAL A 67 8.47 -2.31 15.76
N PRO A 68 9.51 -3.11 15.40
CA PRO A 68 10.54 -2.69 14.45
C PRO A 68 9.95 -2.33 13.09
N ALA A 69 10.52 -1.34 12.40
CA ALA A 69 10.05 -0.89 11.09
C ALA A 69 9.98 -2.04 10.06
N ASP A 70 10.97 -2.94 10.07
CA ASP A 70 11.02 -4.10 9.17
C ASP A 70 9.89 -5.11 9.39
N ASP A 71 9.36 -5.19 10.60
CA ASP A 71 8.29 -6.13 10.95
C ASP A 71 6.94 -5.76 10.34
N TYR A 72 6.75 -4.50 9.93
CA TYR A 72 5.55 -4.12 9.18
C TYR A 72 5.39 -4.89 7.86
N ALA A 73 6.49 -5.45 7.30
CA ALA A 73 6.44 -6.36 6.16
C ALA A 73 5.61 -7.64 6.44
N TYR A 74 5.36 -7.98 7.70
CA TYR A 74 4.48 -9.09 8.10
C TYR A 74 3.00 -8.71 8.22
N GLY A 75 2.66 -7.44 8.01
CA GLY A 75 1.28 -6.93 7.99
C GLY A 75 0.55 -7.16 9.32
N ALA A 76 -0.60 -7.85 9.31
CA ALA A 76 -1.42 -8.08 10.50
C ALA A 76 -0.72 -8.90 11.60
N LEU A 77 0.33 -9.64 11.27
CA LEU A 77 1.02 -10.50 12.23
C LEU A 77 1.80 -9.72 13.30
N ILE A 78 2.07 -8.42 13.09
CA ILE A 78 2.65 -7.55 14.12
C ILE A 78 1.74 -7.40 15.35
N ALA A 79 0.42 -7.52 15.16
CA ALA A 79 -0.58 -7.44 16.23
C ALA A 79 -1.09 -8.83 16.65
N ASN A 80 -0.44 -9.90 16.23
CA ASN A 80 -0.85 -11.28 16.50
C ASN A 80 0.36 -12.19 16.73
N PRO A 81 0.96 -12.20 17.91
CA PRO A 81 2.13 -13.03 18.21
C PRO A 81 1.93 -14.52 17.95
N GLY A 82 0.80 -15.10 18.36
CA GLY A 82 0.49 -16.51 18.08
C GLY A 82 0.28 -16.80 16.60
N GLY A 83 -0.27 -15.84 15.83
CA GLY A 83 -0.36 -15.93 14.39
C GLY A 83 1.00 -15.83 13.71
N ARG A 84 1.93 -15.06 14.28
CA ARG A 84 3.30 -14.95 13.79
C ARG A 84 4.04 -16.29 13.95
N GLU A 85 3.94 -16.92 15.10
CA GLU A 85 4.52 -18.24 15.36
C GLU A 85 3.97 -19.29 14.38
N GLN A 86 2.65 -19.34 14.20
CA GLN A 86 2.02 -20.24 13.20
C GLN A 86 2.52 -19.95 11.78
N TYR A 87 2.70 -18.70 11.42
CA TYR A 87 3.25 -18.31 10.13
C TYR A 87 4.67 -18.88 9.95
N GLU A 88 5.53 -18.73 10.94
CA GLU A 88 6.91 -19.23 10.90
C GLU A 88 6.96 -20.75 10.75
N GLN A 89 6.12 -21.49 11.47
CA GLN A 89 5.98 -22.94 11.33
C GLN A 89 5.49 -23.34 9.91
N ILE A 90 4.51 -22.64 9.35
CA ILE A 90 4.02 -22.90 7.99
C ILE A 90 5.12 -22.63 6.95
N MET A 91 5.96 -21.62 7.18
CA MET A 91 7.03 -21.25 6.25
C MET A 91 8.22 -22.23 6.25
N GLU A 92 8.28 -23.19 7.19
CA GLU A 92 9.23 -24.32 7.11
C GLU A 92 8.89 -25.25 5.93
N PHE A 93 7.59 -25.45 5.67
CA PHE A 93 7.09 -26.25 4.53
C PHE A 93 5.92 -25.55 3.84
N PRO A 94 6.19 -24.48 3.08
CA PRO A 94 5.13 -23.65 2.54
C PRO A 94 4.23 -24.42 1.55
N PRO A 95 2.91 -24.39 1.71
CA PRO A 95 1.98 -25.15 0.86
C PRO A 95 1.92 -24.64 -0.59
N PHE A 96 2.49 -23.48 -0.85
CA PHE A 96 2.48 -22.82 -2.17
C PHE A 96 3.74 -23.04 -3.01
N LEU A 97 4.64 -23.93 -2.60
CA LEU A 97 5.87 -24.21 -3.35
C LEU A 97 5.60 -24.63 -4.79
N GLY A 98 4.50 -25.36 -5.03
CA GLY A 98 4.08 -25.74 -6.38
C GLY A 98 3.78 -24.55 -7.30
N ASP A 99 3.17 -23.50 -6.77
CA ASP A 99 2.88 -22.27 -7.51
C ASP A 99 4.17 -21.48 -7.80
N ILE A 100 5.09 -21.40 -6.85
CA ILE A 100 6.41 -20.80 -7.05
C ILE A 100 7.17 -21.57 -8.14
N GLU A 101 7.18 -22.88 -8.09
CA GLU A 101 7.84 -23.72 -9.11
C GLU A 101 7.18 -23.55 -10.49
N LYS A 102 5.86 -23.41 -10.55
CA LYS A 102 5.16 -23.07 -11.79
C LYS A 102 5.62 -21.72 -12.35
N GLY A 103 5.71 -20.71 -11.49
CA GLY A 103 6.24 -19.39 -11.86
C GLY A 103 7.68 -19.47 -12.36
N ARG A 104 8.53 -20.28 -11.69
CA ARG A 104 9.91 -20.53 -12.11
C ARG A 104 9.99 -21.13 -13.51
N ARG A 105 9.13 -22.10 -13.83
CA ARG A 105 9.07 -22.69 -15.18
C ARG A 105 8.68 -21.67 -16.22
N ILE A 106 7.65 -20.83 -15.96
CA ILE A 106 7.26 -19.75 -16.87
C ILE A 106 8.43 -18.78 -17.07
N TRP A 107 9.10 -18.36 -16.00
CA TRP A 107 10.27 -17.48 -16.07
C TRP A 107 11.41 -18.00 -16.93
N ALA A 108 11.65 -19.32 -16.86
CA ALA A 108 12.71 -20.01 -17.58
C ALA A 108 12.32 -20.41 -19.01
N THR A 109 11.04 -20.35 -19.37
CA THR A 109 10.56 -20.70 -20.70
C THR A 109 11.13 -19.77 -21.76
N ARG A 110 11.69 -20.35 -22.83
CA ARG A 110 12.21 -19.58 -23.96
C ARG A 110 11.08 -19.03 -24.81
N PHE A 111 11.18 -17.75 -25.12
CA PHE A 111 10.36 -17.09 -26.12
C PHE A 111 10.73 -17.61 -27.52
N ARG A 112 9.92 -17.28 -28.53
CA ARG A 112 10.16 -17.68 -29.93
C ARG A 112 11.53 -17.23 -30.47
N ASN A 113 12.04 -16.10 -29.98
CA ASN A 113 13.36 -15.57 -30.33
C ASN A 113 14.50 -16.18 -29.48
N GLY A 114 14.24 -17.15 -28.62
CA GLY A 114 15.21 -17.82 -27.76
C GLY A 114 15.54 -17.10 -26.44
N MET A 115 15.06 -15.87 -26.23
CA MET A 115 15.19 -15.14 -24.98
C MET A 115 14.30 -15.73 -23.86
N THR A 116 14.46 -15.26 -22.65
CA THR A 116 13.61 -15.58 -21.51
C THR A 116 13.33 -14.31 -20.71
N PHE A 117 12.43 -14.36 -19.72
CA PHE A 117 12.19 -13.22 -18.84
C PHE A 117 13.47 -12.68 -18.19
N ALA A 118 14.41 -13.55 -17.82
CA ALA A 118 15.68 -13.14 -17.23
C ALA A 118 16.47 -12.17 -18.12
N GLY A 119 16.33 -12.28 -19.45
CA GLY A 119 16.98 -11.38 -20.40
C GLY A 119 16.38 -9.97 -20.47
N CYS A 120 15.17 -9.78 -19.96
CA CYS A 120 14.49 -8.48 -19.96
C CYS A 120 14.83 -7.60 -18.75
N PHE A 121 15.37 -8.19 -17.69
CA PHE A 121 15.59 -7.50 -16.42
C PHE A 121 17.07 -7.45 -16.04
N PRO A 122 17.53 -6.38 -15.39
CA PRO A 122 18.86 -6.33 -14.81
C PRO A 122 19.13 -7.54 -13.91
N ASN A 123 20.34 -8.02 -13.87
CA ASN A 123 20.78 -9.16 -13.03
C ASN A 123 19.91 -10.43 -13.17
N GLY A 124 19.28 -10.62 -14.34
CA GLY A 124 18.38 -11.75 -14.56
C GLY A 124 17.11 -11.69 -13.72
N GLY A 125 16.70 -10.50 -13.28
CA GLY A 125 15.53 -10.26 -12.43
C GLY A 125 15.80 -10.31 -10.93
N ARG A 126 17.07 -10.47 -10.51
CA ARG A 126 17.43 -10.42 -9.09
C ARG A 126 17.48 -8.96 -8.60
N ASP A 127 16.92 -8.73 -7.43
CA ASP A 127 16.93 -7.44 -6.74
C ASP A 127 16.35 -6.29 -7.59
N VAL A 128 15.27 -6.55 -8.31
CA VAL A 128 14.64 -5.53 -9.16
C VAL A 128 13.24 -5.14 -8.69
N VAL A 129 12.47 -6.06 -8.08
CA VAL A 129 11.04 -5.84 -7.81
C VAL A 129 10.78 -4.72 -6.81
N GLY A 130 11.71 -4.47 -5.89
CA GLY A 130 11.59 -3.38 -4.92
C GLY A 130 11.65 -1.97 -5.51
N ASN A 131 11.97 -1.83 -6.80
CA ASN A 131 11.96 -0.54 -7.51
C ASN A 131 10.63 -0.28 -8.25
N TYR A 132 9.67 -1.18 -8.16
CA TYR A 132 8.36 -1.05 -8.80
C TYR A 132 7.25 -0.76 -7.77
N PRO A 133 6.21 0.01 -8.16
CA PRO A 133 6.05 0.71 -9.44
C PRO A 133 6.99 1.92 -9.55
N TYR A 134 7.31 2.33 -10.77
CA TYR A 134 7.99 3.61 -11.03
C TYR A 134 7.20 4.44 -12.04
N PHE A 135 7.42 5.75 -12.05
CA PHE A 135 6.86 6.64 -13.07
C PHE A 135 7.82 6.73 -14.24
N ASP A 136 7.34 6.41 -15.43
CA ASP A 136 8.10 6.56 -16.68
C ASP A 136 7.78 7.93 -17.29
N GLU A 137 8.76 8.80 -17.30
CA GLU A 137 8.63 10.17 -17.84
C GLU A 137 8.34 10.20 -19.34
N THR A 138 8.81 9.19 -20.08
CA THR A 138 8.61 9.13 -21.54
C THR A 138 7.18 8.70 -21.87
N LEU A 139 6.65 7.77 -21.12
CA LEU A 139 5.27 7.28 -21.28
C LEU A 139 4.26 8.18 -20.57
N GLY A 140 4.68 8.94 -19.55
CA GLY A 140 3.78 9.70 -18.69
C GLY A 140 2.91 8.83 -17.78
N GLU A 141 3.32 7.59 -17.54
CA GLU A 141 2.54 6.56 -16.86
C GLU A 141 3.32 5.84 -15.77
N LEU A 142 2.59 5.20 -14.85
CA LEU A 142 3.17 4.28 -13.89
C LEU A 142 3.41 2.91 -14.53
N VAL A 143 4.59 2.37 -14.30
CA VAL A 143 4.97 1.01 -14.69
C VAL A 143 5.01 0.13 -13.45
N THR A 144 4.03 -0.76 -13.31
CA THR A 144 4.04 -1.83 -12.29
C THR A 144 4.98 -2.96 -12.72
N PHE A 145 5.29 -3.88 -11.80
CA PHE A 145 6.11 -5.03 -12.17
C PHE A 145 5.40 -5.93 -13.20
N GLU A 146 4.08 -6.09 -13.09
CA GLU A 146 3.26 -6.80 -14.06
C GLU A 146 3.26 -6.12 -15.44
N ASN A 147 3.27 -4.78 -15.50
CA ASN A 147 3.47 -4.04 -16.76
C ASN A 147 4.82 -4.36 -17.38
N ALA A 148 5.88 -4.40 -16.58
CA ALA A 148 7.23 -4.71 -17.07
C ALA A 148 7.31 -6.16 -17.59
N LEU A 149 6.63 -7.12 -16.97
CA LEU A 149 6.53 -8.50 -17.46
C LEU A 149 5.82 -8.54 -18.84
N ASN A 150 4.70 -7.85 -18.98
CA ASN A 150 4.00 -7.78 -20.26
C ASN A 150 4.79 -6.98 -21.31
N ALA A 151 5.50 -5.93 -20.93
CA ALA A 151 6.41 -5.22 -21.83
C ALA A 151 7.53 -6.14 -22.36
N CYS A 152 8.07 -7.01 -21.48
CA CYS A 152 9.04 -8.02 -21.90
C CYS A 152 8.44 -8.97 -22.94
N LEU A 153 7.23 -9.49 -22.72
CA LEU A 153 6.55 -10.36 -23.67
C LEU A 153 6.34 -9.67 -25.02
N ARG A 154 5.81 -8.45 -25.01
CA ARG A 154 5.60 -7.65 -26.25
C ARG A 154 6.89 -7.43 -27.03
N ALA A 155 7.96 -7.04 -26.33
CA ALA A 155 9.26 -6.79 -26.95
C ALA A 155 9.87 -8.04 -27.61
N ASN A 156 9.44 -9.23 -27.18
CA ASN A 156 9.91 -10.51 -27.71
C ASN A 156 8.88 -11.20 -28.64
N GLY A 157 7.83 -10.50 -29.03
CA GLY A 157 6.80 -11.02 -29.97
C GLY A 157 5.86 -12.07 -29.35
N GLU A 158 5.78 -12.10 -28.03
CA GLU A 158 4.88 -13.00 -27.28
C GLU A 158 3.56 -12.32 -26.91
N ALA A 159 2.54 -13.14 -26.70
CA ALA A 159 1.25 -12.65 -26.21
C ALA A 159 1.34 -12.22 -24.74
N GLU A 160 0.67 -11.12 -24.40
CA GLU A 160 0.58 -10.65 -23.02
C GLU A 160 -0.23 -11.60 -22.14
N LEU A 161 0.14 -11.65 -20.88
CA LEU A 161 -0.63 -12.33 -19.85
C LEU A 161 -1.72 -11.41 -19.27
N ALA A 162 -2.89 -11.97 -19.03
CA ALA A 162 -3.97 -11.22 -18.36
C ALA A 162 -3.57 -10.91 -16.91
N TYR A 163 -3.63 -9.62 -16.53
CA TYR A 163 -3.22 -9.14 -15.19
C TYR A 163 -3.95 -9.83 -14.02
N GLY A 164 -5.18 -10.29 -14.23
CA GLY A 164 -5.96 -11.01 -13.23
C GLY A 164 -5.77 -12.53 -13.23
N ASP A 165 -5.00 -13.08 -14.17
CA ASP A 165 -4.78 -14.53 -14.23
C ASP A 165 -3.77 -14.97 -13.19
N ARG A 166 -4.28 -15.69 -12.20
CA ARG A 166 -3.49 -16.22 -11.09
C ARG A 166 -2.53 -17.31 -11.52
N GLN A 167 -2.88 -18.07 -12.54
CA GLN A 167 -2.17 -19.26 -12.98
C GLN A 167 -1.05 -18.98 -13.98
N SER A 168 -0.98 -17.75 -14.48
CA SER A 168 0.13 -17.26 -15.31
C SER A 168 0.77 -16.01 -14.68
N MET A 169 0.18 -14.83 -14.81
CA MET A 169 0.73 -13.58 -14.26
C MET A 169 0.98 -13.68 -12.75
N GLY A 170 0.03 -14.22 -11.98
CA GLY A 170 0.15 -14.29 -10.52
C GLY A 170 1.31 -15.17 -10.06
N VAL A 171 1.43 -16.40 -10.58
CA VAL A 171 2.54 -17.30 -10.20
C VAL A 171 3.88 -16.81 -10.72
N LEU A 172 3.91 -16.17 -11.89
CA LEU A 172 5.11 -15.55 -12.46
C LEU A 172 5.61 -14.41 -11.56
N THR A 173 4.73 -13.50 -11.16
CA THR A 173 5.04 -12.42 -10.21
C THR A 173 5.50 -12.98 -8.86
N ALA A 174 4.82 -14.02 -8.35
CA ALA A 174 5.20 -14.65 -7.09
C ALA A 174 6.62 -15.20 -7.14
N TYR A 175 6.99 -15.91 -8.21
CA TYR A 175 8.36 -16.39 -8.41
C TYR A 175 9.37 -15.24 -8.53
N ALA A 176 9.09 -14.24 -9.38
CA ALA A 176 10.00 -13.12 -9.60
C ALA A 176 10.29 -12.35 -8.29
N ARG A 177 9.31 -12.26 -7.39
CA ARG A 177 9.51 -11.67 -6.06
C ARG A 177 10.46 -12.49 -5.20
N THR A 178 10.52 -13.81 -5.36
CA THR A 178 11.53 -14.63 -4.64
C THR A 178 12.96 -14.28 -5.06
N LEU A 179 13.17 -13.80 -6.27
CA LEU A 179 14.47 -13.31 -6.75
C LEU A 179 14.89 -11.98 -6.10
N SER A 180 13.95 -11.30 -5.46
CA SER A 180 14.16 -10.01 -4.77
C SER A 180 13.81 -10.10 -3.26
N ASP A 181 13.75 -11.30 -2.69
CA ASP A 181 13.40 -11.48 -1.26
C ASP A 181 14.46 -10.80 -0.38
N GLY A 182 14.00 -10.02 0.60
CA GLY A 182 14.87 -9.22 1.46
C GLY A 182 15.36 -7.89 0.85
N MET A 183 15.21 -7.67 -0.46
CA MET A 183 15.51 -6.38 -1.08
C MET A 183 14.72 -5.26 -0.41
N ARG A 184 15.36 -4.12 -0.18
CA ARG A 184 14.66 -2.92 0.33
C ARG A 184 13.82 -2.28 -0.76
N ILE A 185 12.56 -1.98 -0.46
CA ILE A 185 11.68 -1.21 -1.36
C ILE A 185 12.28 0.19 -1.52
N ASN A 186 12.38 0.66 -2.77
CA ASN A 186 12.97 1.93 -3.13
C ASN A 186 12.23 2.59 -4.30
N VAL A 187 10.97 2.92 -4.08
CA VAL A 187 10.13 3.63 -5.04
C VAL A 187 10.36 5.14 -4.91
N ARG A 188 10.50 5.85 -6.02
CA ARG A 188 10.82 7.27 -6.06
C ARG A 188 9.61 8.09 -6.50
N VAL A 189 9.46 9.28 -5.90
CA VAL A 189 8.49 10.32 -6.29
C VAL A 189 9.27 11.63 -6.43
N ASP A 190 9.96 11.78 -7.54
CA ASP A 190 10.97 12.82 -7.75
C ASP A 190 10.69 13.73 -8.96
N SER A 191 9.49 13.61 -9.55
CA SER A 191 9.07 14.46 -10.64
C SER A 191 7.61 14.95 -10.46
N PRO A 192 7.20 16.00 -11.17
CA PRO A 192 5.81 16.48 -11.14
C PRO A 192 4.80 15.42 -11.58
N GLY A 193 5.14 14.59 -12.59
CA GLY A 193 4.29 13.49 -13.06
C GLY A 193 4.14 12.41 -11.99
N ALA A 194 5.26 11.97 -11.41
CA ALA A 194 5.30 11.02 -10.31
C ALA A 194 4.50 11.53 -9.10
N LEU A 195 4.66 12.81 -8.74
CA LEU A 195 3.90 13.43 -7.65
C LEU A 195 2.39 13.41 -7.93
N THR A 196 1.98 13.70 -9.14
CA THR A 196 0.56 13.67 -9.53
C THR A 196 -0.04 12.26 -9.31
N LYS A 197 0.67 11.22 -9.73
CA LYS A 197 0.24 9.82 -9.54
C LYS A 197 0.24 9.40 -8.06
N TYR A 198 1.24 9.84 -7.30
CA TYR A 198 1.29 9.63 -5.84
C TYR A 198 0.07 10.25 -5.16
N LEU A 199 -0.25 11.51 -5.48
CA LEU A 199 -1.39 12.21 -4.90
C LEU A 199 -2.72 11.57 -5.30
N ALA A 200 -2.86 11.09 -6.54
CA ALA A 200 -4.04 10.34 -6.98
C ALA A 200 -4.22 9.04 -6.17
N GLY A 201 -3.14 8.29 -5.94
CA GLY A 201 -3.16 7.09 -5.10
C GLY A 201 -3.50 7.39 -3.64
N ARG A 202 -2.94 8.49 -3.11
CA ARG A 202 -3.26 8.98 -1.78
C ARG A 202 -4.73 9.36 -1.64
N GLU A 203 -5.26 10.14 -2.57
CA GLU A 203 -6.68 10.49 -2.61
C GLU A 203 -7.55 9.23 -2.62
N PHE A 204 -7.23 8.27 -3.48
CA PHE A 204 -7.97 7.00 -3.54
C PHE A 204 -7.96 6.25 -2.20
N PHE A 205 -6.82 6.22 -1.50
CA PHE A 205 -6.70 5.57 -0.19
C PHE A 205 -7.64 6.17 0.87
N PHE A 206 -7.85 7.49 0.85
CA PHE A 206 -8.72 8.18 1.79
C PHE A 206 -10.17 8.32 1.30
N ARG A 207 -10.42 8.18 0.01
CA ARG A 207 -11.74 8.33 -0.60
C ARG A 207 -12.72 7.27 -0.11
N ARG A 208 -13.89 7.72 0.29
CA ARG A 208 -14.99 6.84 0.68
C ARG A 208 -15.71 6.33 -0.55
N ILE A 209 -15.94 5.01 -0.61
CA ILE A 209 -16.50 4.32 -1.77
C ILE A 209 -17.59 3.32 -1.37
N GLY A 210 -18.41 2.98 -2.36
CA GLY A 210 -19.42 1.93 -2.29
C GLY A 210 -20.58 2.24 -1.35
N GLN A 211 -21.54 1.33 -1.33
CA GLN A 211 -22.75 1.46 -0.52
C GLN A 211 -22.48 1.46 0.99
N ILE A 212 -21.38 0.81 1.42
CA ILE A 212 -20.94 0.81 2.83
C ILE A 212 -20.25 2.12 3.20
N ASN A 213 -19.94 2.98 2.21
CA ASN A 213 -19.28 4.26 2.41
C ASN A 213 -17.94 4.09 3.18
N GLY A 214 -17.14 3.08 2.84
CA GLY A 214 -15.86 2.79 3.46
C GLY A 214 -14.68 3.40 2.69
N ALA A 215 -13.53 3.49 3.35
CA ALA A 215 -12.27 3.89 2.74
C ALA A 215 -11.16 2.91 3.13
N CYS A 216 -10.09 2.81 2.32
CA CYS A 216 -8.91 2.00 2.68
C CYS A 216 -8.32 2.47 4.01
N ALA A 217 -8.22 3.79 4.20
CA ALA A 217 -7.76 4.41 5.43
C ALA A 217 -8.62 4.04 6.64
N GLY A 218 -9.94 3.89 6.47
CA GLY A 218 -10.84 3.48 7.54
C GLY A 218 -10.43 2.18 8.19
N CYS A 219 -10.00 1.20 7.40
CA CYS A 219 -9.48 -0.07 7.88
C CYS A 219 -7.99 0.00 8.20
N HIS A 220 -7.16 0.28 7.20
CA HIS A 220 -5.71 0.07 7.25
C HIS A 220 -4.90 1.18 7.94
N LEU A 221 -5.54 2.30 8.31
CA LEU A 221 -4.96 3.35 9.15
C LEU A 221 -5.67 3.39 10.50
N TYR A 222 -6.95 3.79 10.52
CA TYR A 222 -7.66 4.08 11.79
C TYR A 222 -8.04 2.84 12.58
N ASN A 223 -8.28 1.69 11.94
CA ASN A 223 -8.66 0.44 12.60
C ASN A 223 -7.61 -0.68 12.47
N ALA A 224 -6.38 -0.35 12.07
CA ALA A 224 -5.28 -1.33 12.05
C ALA A 224 -5.08 -1.97 13.44
N GLY A 225 -4.86 -3.28 13.48
CA GLY A 225 -4.73 -4.07 14.71
C GLY A 225 -6.06 -4.48 15.36
N ARG A 226 -7.20 -3.94 14.92
CA ARG A 226 -8.52 -4.39 15.38
C ARG A 226 -8.98 -5.62 14.61
N ILE A 227 -9.85 -6.41 15.22
CA ILE A 227 -10.46 -7.60 14.59
C ILE A 227 -11.70 -7.17 13.82
N MET A 228 -11.78 -7.58 12.57
CA MET A 228 -12.96 -7.47 11.73
C MET A 228 -13.24 -8.82 11.05
N ARG A 229 -14.43 -9.38 11.25
CA ARG A 229 -14.82 -10.69 10.69
C ARG A 229 -13.78 -11.79 10.96
N MET A 230 -13.30 -11.88 12.20
CA MET A 230 -12.31 -12.85 12.67
C MET A 230 -10.88 -12.64 12.13
N GLU A 231 -10.61 -11.59 11.38
CA GLU A 231 -9.27 -11.26 10.90
C GLU A 231 -8.77 -9.96 11.53
N ILE A 232 -7.50 -9.92 11.89
CA ILE A 232 -6.84 -8.69 12.32
C ILE A 232 -6.56 -7.83 11.09
N ILE A 233 -6.98 -6.56 11.15
CA ILE A 233 -6.72 -5.60 10.08
C ILE A 233 -5.25 -5.22 10.12
N SER A 234 -4.56 -5.42 8.99
CA SER A 234 -3.16 -5.03 8.84
C SER A 234 -3.00 -3.51 8.77
N PRO A 235 -1.88 -2.94 9.26
CA PRO A 235 -1.52 -1.55 9.00
C PRO A 235 -1.27 -1.33 7.51
N VAL A 236 -1.36 -0.07 7.06
CA VAL A 236 -1.00 0.30 5.68
C VAL A 236 0.51 0.23 5.44
N LEU A 237 1.32 0.53 6.44
CA LEU A 237 2.77 0.35 6.35
C LEU A 237 3.11 -1.11 6.07
N GLY A 238 4.05 -1.35 5.17
CA GLY A 238 4.48 -2.69 4.77
C GLY A 238 3.49 -3.45 3.88
N GLN A 239 2.34 -2.87 3.51
CA GLN A 239 1.36 -3.55 2.66
C GLN A 239 1.95 -4.00 1.33
N ALA A 240 2.81 -3.21 0.70
CA ALA A 240 3.43 -3.56 -0.56
C ALA A 240 4.57 -4.60 -0.42
N ALA A 241 5.04 -4.86 0.79
CA ALA A 241 6.20 -5.69 1.02
C ALA A 241 5.96 -7.19 0.79
N HIS A 242 4.70 -7.66 0.80
CA HIS A 242 4.39 -9.08 0.88
C HIS A 242 3.41 -9.60 -0.19
N TRP A 243 3.20 -8.87 -1.29
CA TRP A 243 2.33 -9.31 -2.39
C TRP A 243 3.14 -9.95 -3.51
N PRO A 244 2.60 -10.96 -4.25
CA PRO A 244 1.32 -11.63 -4.02
C PRO A 244 1.34 -12.48 -2.74
N ILE A 245 0.16 -12.72 -2.17
CA ILE A 245 -0.01 -13.58 -0.99
C ILE A 245 -0.73 -14.87 -1.35
N PHE A 246 -0.49 -15.92 -0.53
CA PHE A 246 -1.22 -17.17 -0.59
C PHE A 246 -2.23 -17.23 0.57
N ARG A 247 -3.51 -17.15 0.23
CA ARG A 247 -4.59 -17.12 1.20
C ARG A 247 -5.22 -18.50 1.35
N GLY A 248 -5.45 -18.91 2.62
CA GLY A 248 -5.97 -20.27 2.90
C GLY A 248 -5.10 -21.40 2.37
N GLY A 249 -3.83 -21.14 2.08
CA GLY A 249 -2.88 -22.14 1.57
C GLY A 249 -3.02 -22.45 0.08
N GLN A 250 -4.02 -21.95 -0.62
CA GLN A 250 -4.32 -22.34 -2.01
C GLN A 250 -4.68 -21.17 -2.94
N GLU A 251 -5.13 -20.04 -2.41
CA GLU A 251 -5.54 -18.91 -3.22
C GLU A 251 -4.43 -17.88 -3.35
N LEU A 252 -3.74 -17.88 -4.50
CA LEU A 252 -2.83 -16.80 -4.86
C LEU A 252 -3.62 -15.51 -5.14
N MET A 253 -3.26 -14.44 -4.47
CA MET A 253 -3.89 -13.13 -4.63
C MET A 253 -2.84 -12.06 -4.92
N THR A 254 -2.96 -11.39 -6.06
CA THR A 254 -2.12 -10.25 -6.41
C THR A 254 -2.52 -9.00 -5.62
N PHE A 255 -1.67 -7.98 -5.59
CA PHE A 255 -1.96 -6.75 -4.87
C PHE A 255 -3.20 -6.05 -5.41
N GLN A 256 -3.30 -5.87 -6.72
CA GLN A 256 -4.49 -5.29 -7.34
C GLN A 256 -5.72 -6.21 -7.24
N GLY A 257 -5.53 -7.52 -7.21
CA GLY A 257 -6.60 -8.47 -6.88
C GLY A 257 -7.17 -8.24 -5.49
N ARG A 258 -6.33 -7.84 -4.53
CA ARG A 258 -6.78 -7.45 -3.19
C ARG A 258 -7.56 -6.13 -3.21
N PHE A 259 -7.13 -5.14 -3.98
CA PHE A 259 -7.89 -3.88 -4.14
C PHE A 259 -9.28 -4.15 -4.67
N LYS A 260 -9.36 -4.93 -5.74
CA LYS A 260 -10.63 -5.34 -6.35
C LYS A 260 -11.56 -5.99 -5.31
N ARG A 261 -11.06 -6.98 -4.58
CA ARG A 261 -11.84 -7.67 -3.55
C ARG A 261 -12.28 -6.75 -2.40
N CYS A 262 -11.43 -5.79 -1.99
CA CYS A 262 -11.81 -4.79 -0.99
C CYS A 262 -12.94 -3.90 -1.49
N MET A 263 -12.90 -3.45 -2.75
CA MET A 263 -13.96 -2.63 -3.34
C MET A 263 -15.29 -3.41 -3.39
N GLU A 264 -15.26 -4.68 -3.81
CA GLU A 264 -16.43 -5.56 -3.79
C GLU A 264 -17.01 -5.71 -2.37
N GLN A 265 -16.16 -5.84 -1.35
CA GLN A 265 -16.57 -5.88 0.05
C GLN A 265 -17.21 -4.56 0.52
N MET A 266 -16.78 -3.43 -0.05
CA MET A 266 -17.40 -2.11 0.17
C MET A 266 -18.68 -1.92 -0.68
N ARG A 267 -19.10 -2.93 -1.47
CA ARG A 267 -20.21 -2.86 -2.44
C ARG A 267 -19.99 -1.72 -3.45
N ALA A 268 -18.76 -1.53 -3.88
CA ALA A 268 -18.38 -0.67 -4.98
C ALA A 268 -18.08 -1.52 -6.22
N VAL A 269 -18.30 -0.95 -7.40
CA VAL A 269 -17.80 -1.54 -8.65
C VAL A 269 -16.29 -1.36 -8.69
N PRO A 270 -15.49 -2.45 -8.77
CA PRO A 270 -14.05 -2.32 -8.80
C PRO A 270 -13.56 -1.78 -10.14
N TYR A 271 -12.43 -1.10 -10.11
CA TYR A 271 -11.67 -0.76 -11.31
C TYR A 271 -11.07 -2.01 -11.96
N GLY A 272 -10.70 -1.89 -13.22
CA GLY A 272 -9.96 -2.94 -13.93
C GLY A 272 -8.54 -3.11 -13.37
N TYR A 273 -7.99 -4.31 -13.53
CA TYR A 273 -6.57 -4.51 -13.33
C TYR A 273 -5.77 -3.56 -14.25
N ASN A 274 -4.66 -3.07 -13.76
CA ASN A 274 -3.78 -2.14 -14.48
C ASN A 274 -4.45 -0.80 -14.86
N SER A 275 -5.56 -0.44 -14.22
CA SER A 275 -6.13 0.91 -14.36
C SER A 275 -5.24 1.95 -13.70
N ASP A 276 -5.36 3.19 -14.14
CA ASP A 276 -4.61 4.31 -13.55
C ASP A 276 -4.87 4.47 -12.05
N GLU A 277 -6.10 4.22 -11.62
CA GLU A 277 -6.49 4.28 -10.22
C GLU A 277 -5.79 3.19 -9.39
N PHE A 278 -5.73 1.95 -9.89
CA PHE A 278 -5.07 0.87 -9.17
C PHE A 278 -3.55 1.01 -9.20
N ASN A 279 -2.98 1.44 -10.31
CA ASN A 279 -1.54 1.70 -10.42
C ASN A 279 -1.13 2.85 -9.48
N SER A 280 -1.92 3.92 -9.40
CA SER A 280 -1.68 5.05 -8.50
C SER A 280 -1.80 4.63 -7.01
N LEU A 281 -2.82 3.83 -6.66
CA LEU A 281 -2.96 3.29 -5.31
C LEU A 281 -1.78 2.38 -4.94
N GLU A 282 -1.37 1.49 -5.83
CA GLU A 282 -0.22 0.62 -5.65
C GLU A 282 1.06 1.42 -5.45
N TYR A 283 1.28 2.46 -6.25
CA TYR A 283 2.42 3.37 -6.15
C TYR A 283 2.47 4.07 -4.80
N PHE A 284 1.35 4.66 -4.36
CA PHE A 284 1.23 5.29 -3.04
C PHE A 284 1.57 4.30 -1.90
N LEU A 285 0.95 3.13 -1.90
CA LEU A 285 1.15 2.11 -0.85
C LEU A 285 2.58 1.57 -0.84
N THR A 286 3.19 1.45 -2.02
CA THR A 286 4.59 0.99 -2.13
C THR A 286 5.54 2.05 -1.64
N TYR A 287 5.31 3.32 -1.96
CA TYR A 287 6.11 4.42 -1.42
C TYR A 287 6.05 4.51 0.11
N LEU A 288 4.87 4.30 0.71
CA LEU A 288 4.75 4.23 2.17
C LEU A 288 5.59 3.10 2.79
N SER A 289 5.84 2.03 2.03
CA SER A 289 6.61 0.86 2.45
C SER A 289 8.11 0.98 2.14
N ASN A 290 8.60 2.13 1.63
CA ASN A 290 10.01 2.33 1.32
C ASN A 290 10.93 2.02 2.50
N GLY A 291 12.07 1.40 2.21
CA GLY A 291 13.06 0.98 3.18
C GLY A 291 12.74 -0.35 3.88
N MET A 292 11.51 -0.87 3.77
CA MET A 292 11.14 -2.16 4.33
C MET A 292 11.59 -3.30 3.41
N PRO A 293 11.95 -4.47 3.98
CA PRO A 293 12.35 -5.61 3.17
C PRO A 293 11.16 -6.23 2.46
N LEU A 294 11.33 -6.61 1.20
CA LEU A 294 10.38 -7.48 0.50
C LEU A 294 10.31 -8.84 1.21
N LYS A 295 9.12 -9.33 1.40
CA LYS A 295 8.82 -10.67 1.89
C LYS A 295 8.06 -11.41 0.81
N SER A 296 8.76 -12.28 0.06
CA SER A 296 8.11 -13.07 -0.96
C SER A 296 7.14 -14.07 -0.35
N SER A 297 6.04 -14.28 -1.06
CA SER A 297 5.12 -15.41 -0.81
C SER A 297 4.61 -15.53 0.63
N VAL A 298 4.13 -14.41 1.19
CA VAL A 298 3.56 -14.44 2.54
C VAL A 298 2.26 -15.22 2.56
N PHE A 299 2.22 -16.27 3.36
CA PHE A 299 1.01 -17.03 3.64
C PHE A 299 0.06 -16.20 4.52
N ARG A 300 -1.23 -16.23 4.20
CA ARG A 300 -2.31 -15.69 5.03
C ARG A 300 -3.40 -16.74 5.20
N LYS A 301 -3.91 -16.83 6.42
CA LYS A 301 -5.06 -17.68 6.75
C LYS A 301 -6.32 -17.27 6.00
#